data_f84cd6735e3f72b4d8ec296b6d42c3a4
#
_entry.id   f84cd6735e3f72b4d8ec296b6d42c3a4
#
_cell.length_a   1.000
_cell.length_b   1.000
_cell.length_c   1.000
_cell.angle_alpha   90.00
_cell.angle_beta   90.00
_cell.angle_gamma   90.00
#
_symmetry.space_group_name_H-M   'P 1'
#
loop_
_entity.id
_entity.type
_entity.pdbx_description
1 polymer ?
#
loop_
_entity_poly.entity_id
_entity_poly.type
_entity_poly.pdbx_seq_one_letter_code
_entity_poly.pdbx_strand_id
1 'polypeptide(L)'
;MKKTVFVALIGLFFSVATYAQHSKSTTGIKFTEASWKKIVDKAKAEKKLIFMDAYTTWCGPCKMLQARVFPDKNLGEFFNQNFVNAAIDMETDEGVRLSSIYEVQGYPSLFFIDPNNGKVVKMFLGYTEINQLLDAGKKLVAKRKV
;
A
#
# COMPACT_ATOMS: atom_id res chain seq x y z
N MET A 1 18.14 65.43 43.85
CA MET A 1 17.08 64.40 43.93
C MET A 1 17.09 63.66 42.62
N LYS A 2 17.76 62.48 42.55
CA LYS A 2 17.86 61.66 41.32
C LYS A 2 16.87 60.51 41.42
N LYS A 3 15.84 60.53 40.59
CA LYS A 3 14.85 59.45 40.52
C LYS A 3 15.39 58.36 39.58
N THR A 4 15.76 57.23 40.15
CA THR A 4 16.16 56.00 39.41
C THR A 4 14.90 55.27 38.98
N VAL A 5 14.70 55.17 37.65
CA VAL A 5 13.64 54.42 37.09
C VAL A 5 14.18 53.00 36.85
N PHE A 6 13.66 51.98 37.56
CA PHE A 6 13.91 50.58 37.34
C PHE A 6 12.99 50.11 36.23
N VAL A 7 13.56 49.83 35.09
CA VAL A 7 12.84 49.14 33.99
C VAL A 7 12.98 47.65 34.22
N ALA A 8 11.90 47.01 34.64
CA ALA A 8 11.80 45.55 34.74
C ALA A 8 11.57 44.96 33.36
N LEU A 9 12.58 44.32 32.79
CA LEU A 9 12.47 43.52 31.58
C LEU A 9 11.82 42.17 31.92
N ILE A 10 10.53 42.03 31.63
CA ILE A 10 9.81 40.77 31.70
C ILE A 10 10.17 39.98 30.44
N GLY A 11 11.10 39.05 30.59
CA GLY A 11 11.44 38.07 29.54
C GLY A 11 10.29 37.07 29.34
N LEU A 12 9.58 37.20 28.23
CA LEU A 12 8.55 36.25 27.82
C LEU A 12 9.26 35.00 27.26
N PHE A 13 9.43 33.99 28.09
CA PHE A 13 9.86 32.67 27.62
C PHE A 13 8.71 32.03 26.79
N PHE A 14 8.78 32.14 25.48
CA PHE A 14 7.97 31.35 24.58
C PHE A 14 8.49 29.89 24.60
N SER A 15 7.88 29.07 25.46
CA SER A 15 8.08 27.62 25.41
C SER A 15 7.45 27.09 24.13
N VAL A 16 8.28 26.85 23.11
CA VAL A 16 7.88 26.13 21.90
C VAL A 16 7.69 24.67 22.30
N ALA A 17 6.46 24.31 22.62
CA ALA A 17 6.11 22.89 22.76
C ALA A 17 6.23 22.23 21.39
N THR A 18 7.35 21.55 21.16
CA THR A 18 7.54 20.63 20.04
C THR A 18 6.59 19.47 20.23
N TYR A 19 5.41 19.55 19.61
CA TYR A 19 4.56 18.39 19.44
C TYR A 19 5.32 17.41 18.54
N ALA A 20 5.97 16.41 19.14
CA ALA A 20 6.44 15.25 18.43
C ALA A 20 5.19 14.57 17.85
N GLN A 21 4.90 14.85 16.59
CA GLN A 21 3.92 14.06 15.83
C GLN A 21 4.45 12.65 15.79
N HIS A 22 3.90 11.81 16.63
CA HIS A 22 4.08 10.36 16.57
C HIS A 22 3.45 9.92 15.25
N SER A 23 4.23 10.00 14.18
CA SER A 23 3.90 9.44 12.89
C SER A 23 3.67 7.95 13.15
N LYS A 24 2.39 7.54 13.14
CA LYS A 24 1.99 6.14 13.19
C LYS A 24 2.63 5.49 11.97
N SER A 25 3.81 4.91 12.14
CA SER A 25 4.53 4.19 11.11
C SER A 25 3.64 3.00 10.72
N THR A 26 2.83 3.17 9.68
CA THR A 26 2.11 2.07 9.07
C THR A 26 3.14 1.24 8.32
N THR A 27 3.72 0.27 9.04
CA THR A 27 4.55 -0.77 8.44
C THR A 27 3.67 -1.64 7.54
N GLY A 28 4.23 -2.11 6.43
CA GLY A 28 3.54 -3.02 5.53
C GLY A 28 3.02 -2.38 4.24
N ILE A 29 2.33 -3.20 3.46
CA ILE A 29 1.74 -2.79 2.18
C ILE A 29 0.57 -1.82 2.43
N LYS A 30 0.62 -0.66 1.77
CA LYS A 30 -0.47 0.33 1.78
C LYS A 30 -1.35 0.09 0.56
N PHE A 31 -2.58 -0.32 0.80
CA PHE A 31 -3.56 -0.51 -0.25
C PHE A 31 -4.28 0.80 -0.58
N THR A 32 -4.50 1.03 -1.87
CA THR A 32 -5.21 2.21 -2.38
C THR A 32 -6.71 1.98 -2.29
N GLU A 33 -7.41 2.79 -1.49
CA GLU A 33 -8.86 2.78 -1.38
C GLU A 33 -9.48 3.65 -2.47
N ALA A 34 -9.78 3.07 -3.63
CA ALA A 34 -10.36 3.76 -4.77
C ALA A 34 -11.03 2.75 -5.71
N SER A 35 -11.90 3.22 -6.62
CA SER A 35 -12.44 2.38 -7.68
C SER A 35 -11.33 1.83 -8.58
N TRP A 36 -11.56 0.67 -9.20
CA TRP A 36 -10.60 0.02 -10.09
C TRP A 36 -10.11 0.96 -11.20
N LYS A 37 -11.01 1.74 -11.79
CA LYS A 37 -10.63 2.74 -12.79
C LYS A 37 -9.58 3.72 -12.27
N LYS A 38 -9.77 4.27 -11.07
CA LYS A 38 -8.81 5.21 -10.45
C LYS A 38 -7.48 4.54 -10.12
N ILE A 39 -7.50 3.27 -9.71
CA ILE A 39 -6.29 2.46 -9.46
C ILE A 39 -5.51 2.31 -10.77
N VAL A 40 -6.17 1.95 -11.87
CA VAL A 40 -5.56 1.82 -13.20
C VAL A 40 -4.98 3.15 -13.68
N ASP A 41 -5.75 4.25 -13.57
CA ASP A 41 -5.31 5.58 -13.98
C ASP A 41 -4.07 6.02 -13.18
N LYS A 42 -4.07 5.80 -11.86
CA LYS A 42 -2.91 6.05 -10.98
C LYS A 42 -1.69 5.23 -11.40
N ALA A 43 -1.86 3.94 -11.64
CA ALA A 43 -0.78 3.06 -12.02
C ALA A 43 -0.15 3.44 -13.37
N LYS A 44 -0.97 3.88 -14.34
CA LYS A 44 -0.50 4.43 -15.62
C LYS A 44 0.31 5.72 -15.41
N ALA A 45 -0.22 6.66 -14.62
CA ALA A 45 0.45 7.93 -14.34
C ALA A 45 1.80 7.73 -13.63
N GLU A 46 1.87 6.79 -12.69
CA GLU A 46 3.10 6.45 -11.96
C GLU A 46 4.02 5.47 -12.71
N LYS A 47 3.60 4.98 -13.87
CA LYS A 47 4.31 3.96 -14.66
C LYS A 47 4.64 2.70 -13.83
N LYS A 48 3.73 2.28 -12.96
CA LYS A 48 3.86 1.11 -12.09
C LYS A 48 2.94 -0.02 -12.53
N LEU A 49 3.29 -1.27 -12.17
CA LEU A 49 2.33 -2.37 -12.19
C LEU A 49 1.33 -2.21 -11.04
N ILE A 50 0.16 -2.81 -11.20
CA ILE A 50 -0.79 -2.98 -10.10
C ILE A 50 -0.47 -4.30 -9.41
N PHE A 51 -0.37 -4.29 -8.08
CA PHE A 51 -0.48 -5.47 -7.25
C PHE A 51 -1.90 -5.54 -6.70
N MET A 52 -2.65 -6.58 -7.04
CA MET A 52 -4.03 -6.77 -6.61
C MET A 52 -4.15 -8.01 -5.73
N ASP A 53 -4.64 -7.82 -4.50
CA ASP A 53 -5.14 -8.89 -3.62
C ASP A 53 -6.65 -9.05 -3.87
N ALA A 54 -7.02 -10.14 -4.53
CA ALA A 54 -8.40 -10.55 -4.72
C ALA A 54 -8.80 -11.47 -3.56
N TYR A 55 -9.66 -10.97 -2.66
CA TYR A 55 -10.02 -11.65 -1.42
C TYR A 55 -11.53 -11.71 -1.21
N THR A 56 -11.97 -12.45 -0.19
CA THR A 56 -13.30 -12.39 0.39
C THR A 56 -13.21 -12.28 1.91
N THR A 57 -14.27 -11.78 2.55
CA THR A 57 -14.27 -11.51 4.00
C THR A 57 -14.25 -12.79 4.85
N TRP A 58 -14.71 -13.91 4.33
CA TRP A 58 -14.75 -15.22 4.99
C TRP A 58 -13.50 -16.09 4.74
N CYS A 59 -12.62 -15.68 3.83
CA CYS A 59 -11.46 -16.45 3.41
C CYS A 59 -10.37 -16.50 4.52
N GLY A 60 -10.14 -17.67 5.08
CA GLY A 60 -9.13 -17.89 6.15
C GLY A 60 -7.70 -17.55 5.70
N PRO A 61 -7.19 -18.11 4.59
CA PRO A 61 -5.85 -17.79 4.08
C PRO A 61 -5.67 -16.30 3.73
N CYS A 62 -6.73 -15.59 3.29
CA CYS A 62 -6.68 -14.14 3.06
C CYS A 62 -6.40 -13.39 4.36
N LYS A 63 -7.09 -13.76 5.45
CA LYS A 63 -6.85 -13.19 6.78
C LYS A 63 -5.42 -13.46 7.27
N MET A 64 -4.84 -14.60 6.93
CA MET A 64 -3.45 -14.91 7.24
C MET A 64 -2.47 -14.00 6.49
N LEU A 65 -2.71 -13.70 5.20
CA LEU A 65 -1.91 -12.72 4.46
C LEU A 65 -1.97 -11.34 5.10
N GLN A 66 -3.18 -10.88 5.45
CA GLN A 66 -3.42 -9.59 6.09
C GLN A 66 -2.75 -9.48 7.47
N ALA A 67 -2.70 -10.58 8.23
CA ALA A 67 -2.14 -10.59 9.59
C ALA A 67 -0.62 -10.82 9.63
N ARG A 68 -0.04 -11.54 8.67
CA ARG A 68 1.33 -12.06 8.78
C ARG A 68 2.25 -11.66 7.63
N VAL A 69 1.72 -11.39 6.44
CA VAL A 69 2.52 -11.12 5.25
C VAL A 69 2.49 -9.64 4.91
N PHE A 70 1.31 -9.06 4.70
CA PHE A 70 1.19 -7.67 4.29
C PHE A 70 1.72 -6.65 5.31
N PRO A 71 1.73 -6.90 6.64
CA PRO A 71 2.34 -5.99 7.61
C PRO A 71 3.86 -5.98 7.63
N ASP A 72 4.54 -6.90 6.91
CA ASP A 72 6.00 -6.95 6.88
C ASP A 72 6.58 -5.64 6.35
N LYS A 73 7.58 -5.11 7.07
CA LYS A 73 8.17 -3.80 6.78
C LYS A 73 8.90 -3.80 5.43
N ASN A 74 9.72 -4.80 5.17
CA ASN A 74 10.56 -4.84 3.98
C ASN A 74 9.70 -5.05 2.72
N LEU A 75 8.69 -5.93 2.82
CA LEU A 75 7.72 -6.14 1.76
C LEU A 75 6.93 -4.86 1.49
N GLY A 76 6.42 -4.21 2.55
CA GLY A 76 5.66 -2.97 2.44
C GLY A 76 6.45 -1.83 1.82
N GLU A 77 7.68 -1.59 2.27
CA GLU A 77 8.56 -0.57 1.69
C GLU A 77 8.79 -0.80 0.20
N PHE A 78 9.10 -2.03 -0.19
CA PHE A 78 9.34 -2.36 -1.59
C PHE A 78 8.08 -2.25 -2.45
N PHE A 79 6.94 -2.77 -1.97
CA PHE A 79 5.69 -2.75 -2.73
C PHE A 79 5.12 -1.35 -2.87
N ASN A 80 5.17 -0.53 -1.83
CA ASN A 80 4.68 0.85 -1.87
C ASN A 80 5.48 1.74 -2.83
N GLN A 81 6.77 1.47 -2.99
CA GLN A 81 7.61 2.18 -3.95
C GLN A 81 7.36 1.77 -5.40
N ASN A 82 7.13 0.49 -5.65
CA ASN A 82 7.23 -0.09 -7.00
C ASN A 82 5.89 -0.48 -7.63
N PHE A 83 4.82 -0.55 -6.83
CA PHE A 83 3.50 -0.95 -7.29
C PHE A 83 2.42 0.04 -6.83
N VAL A 84 1.30 0.05 -7.52
CA VAL A 84 0.04 0.55 -6.99
C VAL A 84 -0.70 -0.67 -6.42
N ASN A 85 -0.84 -0.71 -5.09
CA ASN A 85 -1.41 -1.86 -4.40
C ASN A 85 -2.91 -1.67 -4.22
N ALA A 86 -3.71 -2.69 -4.51
CA ALA A 86 -5.16 -2.72 -4.36
C ALA A 86 -5.60 -4.01 -3.66
N ALA A 87 -6.51 -3.90 -2.70
CA ALA A 87 -7.21 -5.04 -2.12
C ALA A 87 -8.67 -4.94 -2.52
N ILE A 88 -9.17 -5.95 -3.21
CA ILE A 88 -10.52 -5.95 -3.78
C ILE A 88 -11.32 -7.11 -3.18
N ASP A 89 -12.42 -6.77 -2.51
CA ASP A 89 -13.39 -7.76 -2.07
C ASP A 89 -14.19 -8.25 -3.28
N MET A 90 -14.03 -9.52 -3.61
CA MET A 90 -14.63 -10.15 -4.79
C MET A 90 -16.13 -10.40 -4.66
N GLU A 91 -16.72 -10.10 -3.51
CA GLU A 91 -18.18 -10.18 -3.29
C GLU A 91 -18.90 -8.83 -3.53
N THR A 92 -18.15 -7.74 -3.78
CA THR A 92 -18.70 -6.46 -4.21
C THR A 92 -19.04 -6.47 -5.71
N ASP A 93 -19.89 -5.55 -6.17
CA ASP A 93 -20.23 -5.43 -7.60
C ASP A 93 -18.99 -5.23 -8.48
N GLU A 94 -18.02 -4.45 -8.02
CA GLU A 94 -16.76 -4.25 -8.71
C GLU A 94 -15.91 -5.53 -8.68
N GLY A 95 -15.83 -6.20 -7.54
CA GLY A 95 -15.12 -7.46 -7.36
C GLY A 95 -15.66 -8.57 -8.25
N VAL A 96 -16.99 -8.72 -8.32
CA VAL A 96 -17.64 -9.71 -9.20
C VAL A 96 -17.28 -9.49 -10.68
N ARG A 97 -17.26 -8.23 -11.12
CA ARG A 97 -16.84 -7.89 -12.50
C ARG A 97 -15.36 -8.21 -12.73
N LEU A 98 -14.50 -7.86 -11.77
CA LEU A 98 -13.06 -8.12 -11.88
C LEU A 98 -12.74 -9.60 -11.79
N SER A 99 -13.48 -10.39 -11.01
CA SER A 99 -13.30 -11.84 -10.92
C SER A 99 -13.50 -12.52 -12.26
N SER A 100 -14.43 -12.04 -13.09
CA SER A 100 -14.65 -12.54 -14.44
C SER A 100 -13.55 -12.10 -15.41
N ILE A 101 -13.05 -10.85 -15.28
CA ILE A 101 -12.00 -10.30 -16.16
C ILE A 101 -10.66 -11.02 -15.92
N TYR A 102 -10.33 -11.28 -14.66
CA TYR A 102 -9.06 -11.88 -14.25
C TYR A 102 -9.15 -13.38 -13.97
N GLU A 103 -10.29 -14.00 -14.29
CA GLU A 103 -10.54 -15.45 -14.13
C GLU A 103 -10.16 -15.97 -12.74
N VAL A 104 -10.66 -15.29 -11.69
CA VAL A 104 -10.36 -15.65 -10.30
C VAL A 104 -10.93 -17.02 -9.97
N GLN A 105 -10.07 -18.01 -9.72
CA GLN A 105 -10.46 -19.40 -9.47
C GLN A 105 -10.53 -19.75 -7.98
N GLY A 106 -10.07 -18.88 -7.09
CA GLY A 106 -10.05 -19.12 -5.65
C GLY A 106 -9.42 -17.94 -4.89
N TYR A 107 -9.43 -18.05 -3.57
CA TYR A 107 -8.99 -16.96 -2.67
C TYR A 107 -7.96 -17.42 -1.66
N PRO A 108 -6.95 -16.56 -1.36
CA PRO A 108 -6.63 -15.32 -2.07
C PRO A 108 -6.06 -15.58 -3.46
N SER A 109 -6.30 -14.66 -4.39
CA SER A 109 -5.58 -14.60 -5.66
C SER A 109 -4.80 -13.30 -5.75
N LEU A 110 -3.48 -13.39 -5.88
CA LEU A 110 -2.57 -12.25 -5.89
C LEU A 110 -2.07 -12.01 -7.31
N PHE A 111 -2.45 -10.89 -7.89
CA PHE A 111 -2.15 -10.57 -9.28
C PHE A 111 -1.15 -9.43 -9.39
N PHE A 112 -0.24 -9.53 -10.35
CA PHE A 112 0.52 -8.41 -10.87
C PHE A 112 0.02 -8.11 -12.29
N ILE A 113 -0.46 -6.88 -12.51
CA ILE A 113 -1.20 -6.48 -13.71
C ILE A 113 -0.52 -5.30 -14.37
N ASP A 114 -0.33 -5.37 -15.69
CA ASP A 114 0.10 -4.22 -16.47
C ASP A 114 -1.10 -3.28 -16.71
N PRO A 115 -1.09 -2.05 -16.19
CA PRO A 115 -2.22 -1.13 -16.33
C PRO A 115 -2.48 -0.67 -17.76
N ASN A 116 -1.48 -0.79 -18.66
CA ASN A 116 -1.61 -0.30 -20.05
C ASN A 116 -2.49 -1.19 -20.91
N ASN A 117 -2.46 -2.49 -20.66
CA ASN A 117 -3.19 -3.49 -21.46
C ASN A 117 -4.06 -4.44 -20.64
N GLY A 118 -4.06 -4.30 -19.29
CA GLY A 118 -4.82 -5.15 -18.38
C GLY A 118 -4.31 -6.59 -18.24
N LYS A 119 -3.15 -6.92 -18.82
CA LYS A 119 -2.62 -8.29 -18.78
C LYS A 119 -2.04 -8.64 -17.42
N VAL A 120 -2.34 -9.83 -16.94
CA VAL A 120 -1.69 -10.44 -15.78
C VAL A 120 -0.28 -10.87 -16.17
N VAL A 121 0.72 -10.29 -15.52
CA VAL A 121 2.14 -10.61 -15.76
C VAL A 121 2.68 -11.67 -14.79
N LYS A 122 2.01 -11.83 -13.64
CA LYS A 122 2.28 -12.85 -12.63
C LYS A 122 1.06 -13.02 -11.72
N MET A 123 0.83 -14.25 -11.25
CA MET A 123 -0.23 -14.58 -10.31
C MET A 123 0.23 -15.62 -9.30
N PHE A 124 -0.32 -15.54 -8.09
CA PHE A 124 -0.26 -16.58 -7.06
C PHE A 124 -1.67 -16.92 -6.61
N LEU A 125 -1.96 -18.18 -6.44
CA LEU A 125 -3.21 -18.68 -5.89
C LEU A 125 -2.95 -19.23 -4.49
N GLY A 126 -3.71 -18.78 -3.50
CA GLY A 126 -3.59 -19.20 -2.12
C GLY A 126 -2.56 -18.41 -1.33
N TYR A 127 -2.30 -18.85 -0.10
CA TYR A 127 -1.34 -18.24 0.80
C TYR A 127 0.06 -18.22 0.19
N THR A 128 0.73 -17.10 0.26
CA THR A 128 2.06 -16.88 -0.32
C THR A 128 2.98 -16.23 0.72
N GLU A 129 4.17 -16.77 0.87
CA GLU A 129 5.16 -16.29 1.83
C GLU A 129 5.79 -14.94 1.43
N ILE A 130 6.26 -14.17 2.42
CA ILE A 130 6.88 -12.85 2.25
C ILE A 130 7.99 -12.90 1.18
N ASN A 131 8.91 -13.86 1.29
CA ASN A 131 10.04 -13.97 0.37
C ASN A 131 9.61 -14.27 -1.06
N GLN A 132 8.58 -15.08 -1.25
CA GLN A 132 8.05 -15.40 -2.59
C GLN A 132 7.46 -14.16 -3.27
N LEU A 133 6.69 -13.35 -2.53
CA LEU A 133 6.14 -12.09 -3.04
C LEU A 133 7.24 -11.08 -3.34
N LEU A 134 8.19 -10.92 -2.42
CA LEU A 134 9.29 -9.97 -2.57
C LEU A 134 10.17 -10.31 -3.77
N ASP A 135 10.53 -11.58 -3.95
CA ASP A 135 11.33 -12.04 -5.08
C ASP A 135 10.61 -11.87 -6.40
N ALA A 136 9.31 -12.21 -6.45
CA ALA A 136 8.50 -11.97 -7.64
C ALA A 136 8.42 -10.48 -8.00
N GLY A 137 8.16 -9.63 -7.01
CA GLY A 137 8.13 -8.18 -7.19
C GLY A 137 9.45 -7.64 -7.73
N LYS A 138 10.59 -8.04 -7.14
CA LYS A 138 11.92 -7.62 -7.59
C LYS A 138 12.20 -8.03 -9.03
N LYS A 139 11.88 -9.27 -9.41
CA LYS A 139 12.03 -9.77 -10.79
C LYS A 139 11.18 -8.98 -11.79
N LEU A 140 9.95 -8.66 -11.44
CA LEU A 140 9.05 -7.88 -12.30
C LEU A 140 9.54 -6.44 -12.50
N VAL A 141 10.00 -5.79 -11.43
CA VAL A 141 10.55 -4.43 -11.51
C VAL A 141 11.84 -4.41 -12.34
N ALA A 142 12.73 -5.38 -12.18
CA ALA A 142 13.95 -5.47 -12.97
C ALA A 142 13.66 -5.63 -14.47
N LYS A 143 12.68 -6.46 -14.83
CA LYS A 143 12.26 -6.65 -16.24
C LYS A 143 11.71 -5.39 -16.91
N ARG A 144 11.14 -4.46 -16.16
CA ARG A 144 10.57 -3.22 -16.73
C ARG A 144 11.61 -2.11 -16.93
N LYS A 145 12.77 -2.22 -16.33
CA LYS A 145 13.86 -1.24 -16.44
C LYS A 145 14.78 -1.51 -17.65
N VAL A 146 14.60 -2.64 -18.32
CA VAL A 146 15.30 -3.03 -19.54
C VAL A 146 14.44 -2.70 -20.76
#